data_59bbbab09d1caba92072b6ffc866f3cc
#
_entry.id   59bbbab09d1caba92072b6ffc866f3cc
#
_cell.length_a   1.000
_cell.length_b   1.000
_cell.length_c   1.000
_cell.angle_alpha   90.00
_cell.angle_beta   90.00
_cell.angle_gamma   90.00
#
_symmetry.space_group_name_H-M   'P 1'
#
loop_
_entity.id
_entity.type
_entity.pdbx_description
1 polymer ?
#
loop_
_entity_poly.entity_id
_entity_poly.type
_entity_poly.pdbx_seq_one_letter_code
_entity_poly.pdbx_strand_id
1 'polypeptide(L)'
;AASDVYKRQIIYISSPGPIFFSQERVGQNGKIFKMYKFRSMYMDAEERKAELMKENKMSSNLMFKLDFDPRIIGNKVLPDGTKKTGIGQFIRSTSLDEFPQFLNVLLGQMSLVGFRPALKSEYEEYEYHHRARIAMKPGITGMWQVSGRSDITDFEEVVKLDTEYIRNWSMGLDFRILFKTVAAVLKRDGSM
;
A
#
# COMPACT_ATOMS: atom_id res chain seq x y z
N ALA A 1 -13.53 -17.15 -9.82
CA ALA A 1 -13.30 -18.37 -9.02
C ALA A 1 -12.04 -19.15 -9.47
N ALA A 2 -11.93 -19.58 -10.76
CA ALA A 2 -10.77 -20.35 -11.22
C ALA A 2 -9.45 -19.57 -11.13
N SER A 3 -9.42 -18.30 -11.53
CA SER A 3 -8.21 -17.46 -11.48
C SER A 3 -7.65 -17.27 -10.07
N ASP A 4 -8.49 -17.33 -9.04
CA ASP A 4 -8.07 -17.16 -7.65
C ASP A 4 -7.42 -18.43 -7.09
N VAL A 5 -7.83 -19.59 -7.57
CA VAL A 5 -7.21 -20.87 -7.21
C VAL A 5 -5.76 -20.92 -7.75
N TYR A 6 -5.54 -20.52 -9.00
CA TYR A 6 -4.19 -20.49 -9.59
C TYR A 6 -3.28 -19.45 -8.90
N LYS A 7 -3.80 -18.27 -8.55
CA LYS A 7 -3.04 -17.25 -7.79
C LYS A 7 -2.62 -17.77 -6.42
N ARG A 8 -3.52 -18.46 -5.72
CA ARG A 8 -3.23 -19.09 -4.42
C ARG A 8 -2.11 -20.14 -4.56
N GLN A 9 -2.19 -20.99 -5.58
CA GLN A 9 -1.19 -22.01 -5.84
C GLN A 9 0.19 -21.41 -6.14
N ILE A 10 0.27 -20.38 -6.97
CA ILE A 10 1.52 -19.72 -7.34
C ILE A 10 2.19 -19.09 -6.10
N ILE A 11 1.44 -18.37 -5.27
CA ILE A 11 1.98 -17.79 -4.03
C ILE A 11 2.50 -18.89 -3.10
N TYR A 12 1.73 -19.94 -2.90
CA TYR A 12 2.09 -21.04 -2.02
C TYR A 12 3.34 -21.81 -2.50
N ILE A 13 3.43 -22.08 -3.80
CA ILE A 13 4.58 -22.77 -4.41
C ILE A 13 5.84 -21.90 -4.32
N SER A 14 5.70 -20.59 -4.51
CA SER A 14 6.83 -19.65 -4.49
C SER A 14 7.33 -19.31 -3.07
N SER A 15 6.45 -19.40 -2.08
CA SER A 15 6.78 -19.17 -0.67
C SER A 15 5.75 -19.87 0.21
N PRO A 16 6.09 -21.01 0.85
CA PRO A 16 5.20 -21.72 1.77
C PRO A 16 4.68 -20.78 2.87
N GLY A 17 3.39 -20.96 3.26
CA GLY A 17 2.76 -20.19 4.31
C GLY A 17 1.38 -19.64 3.92
N PRO A 18 0.73 -18.83 4.77
CA PRO A 18 -0.61 -18.30 4.54
C PRO A 18 -0.66 -17.41 3.28
N ILE A 19 -1.75 -17.52 2.54
CA ILE A 19 -2.00 -16.74 1.31
C ILE A 19 -2.46 -15.33 1.65
N PHE A 20 -3.26 -15.22 2.72
CA PHE A 20 -3.73 -13.94 3.23
C PHE A 20 -2.74 -13.38 4.26
N PHE A 21 -2.52 -12.11 4.17
CA PHE A 21 -1.80 -11.30 5.14
C PHE A 21 -2.76 -10.30 5.75
N SER A 22 -2.65 -10.08 7.04
CA SER A 22 -3.40 -9.01 7.72
C SER A 22 -2.44 -8.21 8.60
N GLN A 23 -2.66 -6.88 8.61
CA GLN A 23 -1.86 -5.96 9.40
C GLN A 23 -2.76 -4.93 10.07
N GLU A 24 -2.46 -4.63 11.32
CA GLU A 24 -3.15 -3.57 12.03
C GLU A 24 -2.82 -2.21 11.42
N ARG A 25 -3.85 -1.44 11.19
CA ARG A 25 -3.79 -0.11 10.60
C ARG A 25 -4.67 0.86 11.38
N VAL A 26 -4.29 2.13 11.35
CA VAL A 26 -5.06 3.21 11.94
C VAL A 26 -6.05 3.74 10.91
N GLY A 27 -7.33 3.66 11.24
CA GLY A 27 -8.44 4.14 10.42
C GLY A 27 -9.01 5.45 10.94
N GLN A 28 -10.28 5.71 10.59
CA GLN A 28 -10.97 6.94 10.97
C GLN A 28 -10.98 7.16 12.48
N ASN A 29 -10.66 8.39 12.89
CA ASN A 29 -10.61 8.83 14.30
C ASN A 29 -9.69 7.98 15.18
N GLY A 30 -8.62 7.41 14.60
CA GLY A 30 -7.65 6.62 15.33
C GLY A 30 -8.08 5.17 15.65
N LYS A 31 -9.22 4.71 15.12
CA LYS A 31 -9.69 3.33 15.34
C LYS A 31 -8.78 2.34 14.61
N ILE A 32 -8.27 1.36 15.34
CA ILE A 32 -7.44 0.29 14.78
C ILE A 32 -8.34 -0.76 14.11
N PHE A 33 -7.95 -1.21 12.93
CA PHE A 33 -8.59 -2.30 12.21
C PHE A 33 -7.54 -3.19 11.53
N LYS A 34 -7.93 -4.43 11.22
CA LYS A 34 -7.09 -5.36 10.45
C LYS A 34 -7.33 -5.16 8.97
N MET A 35 -6.33 -4.65 8.26
CA MET A 35 -6.34 -4.51 6.81
C MET A 35 -5.90 -5.82 6.15
N TYR A 36 -6.69 -6.33 5.22
CA TYR A 36 -6.44 -7.61 4.54
C TYR A 36 -5.75 -7.39 3.19
N LYS A 37 -4.78 -8.26 2.89
CA LYS A 37 -4.08 -8.31 1.59
C LYS A 37 -3.80 -9.75 1.17
N PHE A 38 -3.52 -9.97 -0.10
CA PHE A 38 -2.78 -11.18 -0.48
C PHE A 38 -1.31 -11.00 -0.12
N ARG A 39 -0.70 -12.08 0.35
CA ARG A 39 0.72 -12.08 0.70
C ARG A 39 1.57 -11.97 -0.55
N SER A 40 2.29 -10.89 -0.69
CA SER A 40 3.24 -10.62 -1.77
C SER A 40 4.70 -10.56 -1.30
N MET A 41 4.92 -10.67 0.03
CA MET A 41 6.23 -10.64 0.67
C MET A 41 6.52 -11.94 1.42
N TYR A 42 7.79 -12.21 1.66
CA TYR A 42 8.22 -13.32 2.51
C TYR A 42 7.76 -13.15 3.96
N MET A 43 7.73 -14.24 4.74
CA MET A 43 7.23 -14.24 6.12
C MET A 43 8.09 -13.39 7.08
N ASP A 44 9.38 -13.32 6.80
CA ASP A 44 10.41 -12.57 7.54
C ASP A 44 10.54 -11.09 7.09
N ALA A 45 9.59 -10.60 6.29
CA ALA A 45 9.68 -9.27 5.66
C ALA A 45 9.75 -8.11 6.66
N GLU A 46 9.06 -8.20 7.81
CA GLU A 46 9.12 -7.15 8.84
C GLU A 46 10.46 -7.15 9.59
N GLU A 47 11.02 -8.31 9.89
CA GLU A 47 12.34 -8.42 10.52
C GLU A 47 13.42 -7.82 9.63
N ARG A 48 13.38 -8.12 8.34
CA ARG A 48 14.31 -7.58 7.33
C ARG A 48 14.11 -6.10 7.06
N LYS A 49 12.96 -5.51 7.41
CA LYS A 49 12.69 -4.08 7.21
C LYS A 49 13.69 -3.20 7.97
N ALA A 50 14.03 -3.56 9.21
CA ALA A 50 14.95 -2.79 10.05
C ALA A 50 16.34 -2.64 9.39
N GLU A 51 16.85 -3.69 8.74
CA GLU A 51 18.12 -3.67 8.04
C GLU A 51 18.09 -2.78 6.79
N LEU A 52 16.93 -2.73 6.12
CA LEU A 52 16.72 -1.99 4.88
C LEU A 52 16.33 -0.51 5.10
N MET A 53 16.10 -0.08 6.35
CA MET A 53 15.73 1.32 6.65
C MET A 53 16.78 2.33 6.16
N LYS A 54 18.05 1.95 6.07
CA LYS A 54 19.12 2.79 5.55
C LYS A 54 18.98 3.13 4.06
N GLU A 55 18.25 2.30 3.32
CA GLU A 55 17.99 2.45 1.88
C GLU A 55 16.62 3.11 1.61
N ASN A 56 15.93 3.58 2.65
CA ASN A 56 14.63 4.21 2.53
C ASN A 56 14.72 5.49 1.67
N LYS A 57 13.88 5.59 0.65
CA LYS A 57 13.79 6.76 -0.25
C LYS A 57 12.99 7.93 0.30
N MET A 58 12.18 7.68 1.33
CA MET A 58 11.38 8.73 1.94
C MET A 58 12.26 9.65 2.78
N SER A 59 11.97 10.94 2.76
CA SER A 59 12.65 11.96 3.55
C SER A 59 12.43 11.80 5.06
N SER A 60 11.40 11.04 5.45
CA SER A 60 11.08 10.74 6.85
C SER A 60 10.84 9.24 7.05
N ASN A 61 10.94 8.77 8.30
CA ASN A 61 10.62 7.38 8.68
C ASN A 61 9.11 7.07 8.72
N LEU A 62 8.26 8.08 8.48
CA LEU A 62 6.81 7.96 8.49
C LEU A 62 6.25 7.11 7.32
N MET A 63 7.06 6.84 6.32
CA MET A 63 6.77 5.90 5.24
C MET A 63 8.04 5.17 4.82
N PHE A 64 7.90 3.95 4.30
CA PHE A 64 9.01 3.13 3.83
C PHE A 64 8.86 2.80 2.35
N LYS A 65 9.91 3.07 1.57
CA LYS A 65 9.94 2.87 0.13
C LYS A 65 11.34 2.54 -0.38
N LEU A 66 11.44 1.49 -1.21
CA LEU A 66 12.67 1.06 -1.87
C LEU A 66 12.49 1.03 -3.39
N ASP A 67 13.56 1.21 -4.15
CA ASP A 67 13.56 0.98 -5.61
C ASP A 67 13.42 -0.49 -5.98
N PHE A 68 14.08 -1.33 -5.20
CA PHE A 68 14.02 -2.77 -5.34
C PHE A 68 13.90 -3.37 -3.95
N ASP A 69 12.77 -4.04 -3.69
CA ASP A 69 12.53 -4.62 -2.38
C ASP A 69 12.79 -6.13 -2.41
N PRO A 70 13.89 -6.59 -1.78
CA PRO A 70 14.26 -8.01 -1.73
C PRO A 70 13.32 -8.85 -0.85
N ARG A 71 12.42 -8.22 -0.08
CA ARG A 71 11.41 -8.89 0.74
C ARG A 71 10.22 -9.40 -0.06
N ILE A 72 10.07 -8.93 -1.31
CA ILE A 72 8.99 -9.35 -2.22
C ILE A 72 9.27 -10.76 -2.73
N ILE A 73 8.25 -11.62 -2.73
CA ILE A 73 8.36 -13.02 -3.14
C ILE A 73 8.91 -13.13 -4.57
N GLY A 74 10.03 -13.83 -4.68
CA GLY A 74 10.72 -14.10 -5.95
C GLY A 74 11.65 -12.99 -6.42
N ASN A 75 11.72 -11.82 -5.75
CA ASN A 75 12.73 -10.82 -6.03
C ASN A 75 14.12 -11.31 -5.58
N LYS A 76 15.12 -11.17 -6.45
CA LYS A 76 16.50 -11.60 -6.19
C LYS A 76 17.49 -10.64 -6.82
N VAL A 77 18.60 -10.40 -6.14
CA VAL A 77 19.80 -9.81 -6.71
C VAL A 77 20.72 -10.96 -7.10
N LEU A 78 21.06 -11.07 -8.36
CA LEU A 78 21.97 -12.12 -8.88
C LEU A 78 23.43 -11.76 -8.52
N PRO A 79 24.37 -12.74 -8.58
CA PRO A 79 25.77 -12.51 -8.26
C PRO A 79 26.46 -11.44 -9.14
N ASP A 80 25.94 -11.22 -10.34
CA ASP A 80 26.40 -10.16 -11.27
C ASP A 80 25.80 -8.77 -10.97
N GLY A 81 25.02 -8.62 -9.88
CA GLY A 81 24.32 -7.40 -9.52
C GLY A 81 22.97 -7.16 -10.24
N THR A 82 22.58 -8.03 -11.16
CA THR A 82 21.31 -7.92 -11.89
C THR A 82 20.14 -8.13 -10.95
N LYS A 83 19.14 -7.22 -11.01
CA LYS A 83 17.91 -7.31 -10.22
C LYS A 83 16.84 -8.08 -11.02
N LYS A 84 16.40 -9.22 -10.48
CA LYS A 84 15.32 -10.03 -11.05
C LYS A 84 14.06 -9.89 -10.21
N THR A 85 12.96 -9.51 -10.84
CA THR A 85 11.64 -9.41 -10.20
C THR A 85 10.90 -10.75 -10.23
N GLY A 86 10.13 -11.03 -9.17
CA GLY A 86 9.37 -12.25 -9.02
C GLY A 86 7.85 -12.04 -9.07
N ILE A 87 7.12 -13.10 -8.75
CA ILE A 87 5.66 -13.11 -8.75
C ILE A 87 5.04 -12.11 -7.78
N GLY A 88 5.68 -11.91 -6.61
CA GLY A 88 5.23 -10.91 -5.64
C GLY A 88 5.22 -9.51 -6.23
N GLN A 89 6.24 -9.17 -7.04
CA GLN A 89 6.30 -7.89 -7.74
C GLN A 89 5.17 -7.75 -8.78
N PHE A 90 4.87 -8.80 -9.52
CA PHE A 90 3.74 -8.78 -10.45
C PHE A 90 2.41 -8.56 -9.73
N ILE A 91 2.16 -9.24 -8.61
CA ILE A 91 0.94 -9.09 -7.82
C ILE A 91 0.80 -7.64 -7.30
N ARG A 92 1.90 -7.04 -6.83
CA ARG A 92 1.94 -5.64 -6.36
C ARG A 92 1.76 -4.64 -7.51
N SER A 93 2.47 -4.86 -8.64
CA SER A 93 2.40 -3.96 -9.79
C SER A 93 1.04 -3.92 -10.48
N THR A 94 0.24 -4.94 -10.28
CA THR A 94 -1.16 -5.00 -10.74
C THR A 94 -2.17 -4.67 -9.64
N SER A 95 -1.69 -4.28 -8.43
CA SER A 95 -2.53 -4.03 -7.24
C SER A 95 -3.46 -5.20 -6.86
N LEU A 96 -3.15 -6.41 -7.33
CA LEU A 96 -3.94 -7.60 -7.04
C LEU A 96 -3.86 -7.99 -5.56
N ASP A 97 -2.75 -7.65 -4.88
CA ASP A 97 -2.60 -7.86 -3.44
C ASP A 97 -3.62 -7.08 -2.61
N GLU A 98 -4.18 -6.01 -3.14
CA GLU A 98 -5.13 -5.15 -2.43
C GLU A 98 -6.60 -5.59 -2.56
N PHE A 99 -6.91 -6.59 -3.40
CA PHE A 99 -8.27 -7.09 -3.55
C PHE A 99 -8.98 -7.50 -2.25
N PRO A 100 -8.31 -8.15 -1.27
CA PRO A 100 -8.96 -8.47 0.00
C PRO A 100 -9.41 -7.25 0.82
N GLN A 101 -8.91 -6.04 0.53
CA GLN A 101 -9.37 -4.81 1.18
C GLN A 101 -10.83 -4.46 0.84
N PHE A 102 -11.39 -4.99 -0.25
CA PHE A 102 -12.83 -4.87 -0.51
C PHE A 102 -13.67 -5.46 0.63
N LEU A 103 -13.17 -6.47 1.35
CA LEU A 103 -13.81 -6.96 2.57
C LEU A 103 -13.83 -5.87 3.66
N ASN A 104 -12.73 -5.11 3.82
CA ASN A 104 -12.69 -4.00 4.77
C ASN A 104 -13.70 -2.89 4.38
N VAL A 105 -13.93 -2.67 3.07
CA VAL A 105 -14.96 -1.73 2.60
C VAL A 105 -16.36 -2.24 2.95
N LEU A 106 -16.66 -3.50 2.68
CA LEU A 106 -17.95 -4.12 3.03
C LEU A 106 -18.21 -4.09 4.54
N LEU A 107 -17.18 -4.28 5.36
CA LEU A 107 -17.26 -4.17 6.83
C LEU A 107 -17.34 -2.71 7.32
N GLY A 108 -17.30 -1.72 6.44
CA GLY A 108 -17.39 -0.30 6.78
C GLY A 108 -16.13 0.29 7.42
N GLN A 109 -15.03 -0.46 7.47
CA GLN A 109 -13.74 -0.04 8.03
C GLN A 109 -12.95 0.86 7.07
N MET A 110 -13.16 0.70 5.77
CA MET A 110 -12.55 1.47 4.69
C MET A 110 -13.60 2.01 3.72
N SER A 111 -13.20 2.96 2.88
CA SER A 111 -13.92 3.41 1.69
C SER A 111 -13.15 2.97 0.44
N LEU A 112 -13.74 3.13 -0.74
CA LEU A 112 -13.00 2.97 -2.01
C LEU A 112 -11.94 4.08 -2.14
N VAL A 113 -12.33 5.34 -1.87
CA VAL A 113 -11.45 6.52 -1.92
C VAL A 113 -11.27 7.08 -0.52
N GLY A 114 -10.04 7.42 -0.17
CA GLY A 114 -9.68 8.00 1.12
C GLY A 114 -8.16 8.07 1.30
N PHE A 115 -7.70 8.43 2.49
CA PHE A 115 -6.27 8.43 2.80
C PHE A 115 -5.74 6.99 2.94
N ARG A 116 -4.44 6.78 2.72
CA ARG A 116 -3.79 5.49 3.00
C ARG A 116 -3.71 5.27 4.51
N PRO A 117 -4.26 4.16 5.05
CA PRO A 117 -4.23 3.91 6.48
C PRO A 117 -2.80 3.67 6.97
N ALA A 118 -2.41 4.41 8.01
CA ALA A 118 -1.08 4.35 8.60
C ALA A 118 -0.85 3.05 9.40
N LEU A 119 0.40 2.64 9.53
CA LEU A 119 0.82 1.69 10.56
C LEU A 119 0.64 2.34 11.95
N LYS A 120 0.47 1.52 12.99
CA LYS A 120 0.41 2.03 14.35
C LYS A 120 1.68 2.79 14.73
N SER A 121 2.84 2.25 14.37
CA SER A 121 4.15 2.90 14.58
C SER A 121 4.29 4.22 13.84
N GLU A 122 3.80 4.30 12.59
CA GLU A 122 3.79 5.56 11.84
C GLU A 122 2.88 6.61 12.51
N TYR A 123 1.71 6.18 13.00
CA TYR A 123 0.74 7.07 13.66
C TYR A 123 1.23 7.59 15.01
N GLU A 124 2.01 6.83 15.75
CA GLU A 124 2.60 7.25 17.02
C GLU A 124 3.60 8.40 16.84
N GLU A 125 4.24 8.49 15.67
CA GLU A 125 5.15 9.57 15.28
C GLU A 125 4.44 10.78 14.62
N TYR A 126 3.08 10.73 14.46
CA TYR A 126 2.34 11.80 13.82
C TYR A 126 2.31 13.06 14.68
N GLU A 127 2.71 14.19 14.12
CA GLU A 127 2.46 15.50 14.66
C GLU A 127 0.96 15.86 14.63
N TYR A 128 0.58 16.92 15.32
CA TYR A 128 -0.83 17.29 15.46
C TYR A 128 -1.52 17.51 14.10
N HIS A 129 -0.88 18.20 13.17
CA HIS A 129 -1.44 18.50 11.85
C HIS A 129 -1.57 17.25 10.96
N HIS A 130 -0.70 16.25 11.11
CA HIS A 130 -0.80 14.98 10.39
C HIS A 130 -2.10 14.24 10.70
N ARG A 131 -2.63 14.43 11.91
CA ARG A 131 -3.87 13.77 12.36
C ARG A 131 -5.12 14.25 11.64
N ALA A 132 -5.07 15.37 10.92
CA ALA A 132 -6.18 15.81 10.08
C ALA A 132 -6.60 14.78 9.03
N ARG A 133 -5.65 13.92 8.57
CA ARG A 133 -5.91 12.85 7.59
C ARG A 133 -6.90 11.81 8.09
N ILE A 134 -6.91 11.52 9.38
CA ILE A 134 -7.77 10.47 9.95
C ILE A 134 -9.20 10.93 10.24
N ALA A 135 -9.57 12.14 9.89
CA ALA A 135 -10.95 12.64 10.04
C ALA A 135 -11.95 11.87 9.15
N MET A 136 -11.48 11.29 8.03
CA MET A 136 -12.27 10.47 7.13
C MET A 136 -11.91 8.98 7.23
N LYS A 137 -12.74 8.14 6.59
CA LYS A 137 -12.40 6.72 6.41
C LYS A 137 -11.17 6.57 5.50
N PRO A 138 -10.24 5.65 5.79
CA PRO A 138 -9.17 5.32 4.88
C PRO A 138 -9.72 4.68 3.60
N GLY A 139 -9.01 4.84 2.49
CA GLY A 139 -9.38 4.31 1.18
C GLY A 139 -8.48 3.19 0.69
N ILE A 140 -8.98 2.42 -0.29
CA ILE A 140 -8.14 1.53 -1.10
C ILE A 140 -7.24 2.38 -1.98
N THR A 141 -7.77 3.47 -2.54
CA THR A 141 -7.04 4.49 -3.29
C THR A 141 -7.30 5.88 -2.71
N GLY A 142 -6.53 6.87 -3.11
CA GLY A 142 -6.65 8.24 -2.63
C GLY A 142 -5.95 9.26 -3.49
N MET A 143 -6.11 10.55 -3.15
CA MET A 143 -5.60 11.67 -3.95
C MET A 143 -4.09 11.57 -4.16
N TRP A 144 -3.30 11.39 -3.13
CA TRP A 144 -1.84 11.29 -3.27
C TRP A 144 -1.40 10.08 -4.12
N GLN A 145 -2.13 8.95 -4.04
CA GLN A 145 -1.83 7.74 -4.79
C GLN A 145 -1.99 7.92 -6.30
N VAL A 146 -2.86 8.84 -6.74
CA VAL A 146 -3.10 9.14 -8.15
C VAL A 146 -2.43 10.44 -8.64
N SER A 147 -1.72 11.15 -7.74
CA SER A 147 -1.06 12.43 -8.02
C SER A 147 0.47 12.34 -8.12
N GLY A 148 1.02 11.15 -8.39
CA GLY A 148 2.46 10.94 -8.50
C GLY A 148 3.03 10.06 -7.38
N ARG A 149 2.31 9.02 -7.01
CA ARG A 149 2.65 8.04 -5.95
C ARG A 149 4.14 7.68 -5.87
N SER A 150 4.79 7.53 -7.02
CA SER A 150 6.20 7.10 -7.08
C SER A 150 7.18 8.23 -6.84
N ASP A 151 6.79 9.46 -7.15
CA ASP A 151 7.67 10.62 -7.17
C ASP A 151 7.59 11.42 -5.86
N ILE A 152 6.48 11.25 -5.12
CA ILE A 152 6.31 11.91 -3.83
C ILE A 152 7.14 11.18 -2.78
N THR A 153 8.18 11.85 -2.29
CA THR A 153 9.09 11.37 -1.25
C THR A 153 8.96 12.13 0.06
N ASP A 154 8.25 13.27 0.04
CA ASP A 154 7.98 14.07 1.21
C ASP A 154 6.61 13.70 1.82
N PHE A 155 6.61 13.39 3.12
CA PHE A 155 5.39 13.05 3.84
C PHE A 155 4.44 14.24 4.01
N GLU A 156 4.97 15.45 4.10
CA GLU A 156 4.16 16.68 4.19
C GLU A 156 3.31 16.88 2.93
N GLU A 157 3.85 16.55 1.76
CA GLU A 157 3.10 16.60 0.51
C GLU A 157 1.96 15.57 0.49
N VAL A 158 2.19 14.37 1.05
CA VAL A 158 1.14 13.36 1.23
C VAL A 158 0.02 13.90 2.14
N VAL A 159 0.39 14.51 3.27
CA VAL A 159 -0.58 15.12 4.22
C VAL A 159 -1.37 16.23 3.56
N LYS A 160 -0.71 17.09 2.79
CA LYS A 160 -1.36 18.17 2.04
C LYS A 160 -2.40 17.62 1.06
N LEU A 161 -2.04 16.64 0.23
CA LEU A 161 -2.95 16.05 -0.76
C LEU A 161 -4.15 15.37 -0.12
N ASP A 162 -3.94 14.64 0.99
CA ASP A 162 -5.03 13.98 1.71
C ASP A 162 -5.95 15.00 2.39
N THR A 163 -5.40 16.08 2.95
CA THR A 163 -6.21 17.15 3.57
C THR A 163 -6.94 18.00 2.54
N GLU A 164 -6.36 18.25 1.36
CA GLU A 164 -7.05 18.87 0.24
C GLU A 164 -8.24 18.04 -0.24
N TYR A 165 -8.06 16.71 -0.34
CA TYR A 165 -9.15 15.79 -0.67
C TYR A 165 -10.27 15.88 0.35
N ILE A 166 -9.96 15.88 1.65
CA ILE A 166 -10.94 15.98 2.73
C ILE A 166 -11.74 17.28 2.65
N ARG A 167 -11.06 18.42 2.41
CA ARG A 167 -11.69 19.75 2.33
C ARG A 167 -12.58 19.91 1.11
N ASN A 168 -12.18 19.33 -0.02
CA ASN A 168 -12.85 19.50 -1.31
C ASN A 168 -13.65 18.26 -1.72
N TRP A 169 -13.96 17.38 -0.77
CA TRP A 169 -14.65 16.14 -1.06
C TRP A 169 -15.94 16.34 -1.85
N SER A 170 -16.11 15.55 -2.87
CA SER A 170 -17.36 15.44 -3.64
C SER A 170 -17.39 14.08 -4.34
N MET A 171 -18.60 13.61 -4.65
CA MET A 171 -18.77 12.38 -5.46
C MET A 171 -18.04 12.47 -6.81
N GLY A 172 -18.02 13.64 -7.43
CA GLY A 172 -17.31 13.87 -8.69
C GLY A 172 -15.78 13.71 -8.53
N LEU A 173 -15.23 14.14 -7.39
CA LEU A 173 -13.81 13.94 -7.07
C LEU A 173 -13.49 12.47 -6.85
N ASP A 174 -14.34 11.71 -6.15
CA ASP A 174 -14.19 10.27 -5.96
C ASP A 174 -14.17 9.53 -7.31
N PHE A 175 -15.12 9.78 -8.19
CA PHE A 175 -15.11 9.20 -9.54
C PHE A 175 -13.84 9.55 -10.31
N ARG A 176 -13.36 10.79 -10.26
CA ARG A 176 -12.12 11.20 -10.90
C ARG A 176 -10.92 10.42 -10.37
N ILE A 177 -10.83 10.24 -9.05
CA ILE A 177 -9.76 9.46 -8.41
C ILE A 177 -9.85 7.98 -8.84
N LEU A 178 -11.04 7.39 -8.85
CA LEU A 178 -11.24 6.01 -9.28
C LEU A 178 -10.82 5.81 -10.74
N PHE A 179 -11.21 6.70 -11.67
CA PHE A 179 -10.78 6.62 -13.06
C PHE A 179 -9.25 6.75 -13.22
N LYS A 180 -8.62 7.68 -12.48
CA LYS A 180 -7.16 7.80 -12.46
C LYS A 180 -6.49 6.55 -11.90
N THR A 181 -7.06 5.94 -10.87
CA THR A 181 -6.56 4.69 -10.28
C THR A 181 -6.56 3.56 -11.30
N VAL A 182 -7.67 3.36 -12.02
CA VAL A 182 -7.77 2.35 -13.09
C VAL A 182 -6.71 2.62 -14.18
N ALA A 183 -6.56 3.88 -14.59
CA ALA A 183 -5.55 4.25 -15.60
C ALA A 183 -4.11 3.97 -15.09
N ALA A 184 -3.80 4.29 -13.83
CA ALA A 184 -2.48 4.04 -13.23
C ALA A 184 -2.19 2.53 -13.12
N VAL A 185 -3.17 1.72 -12.72
CA VAL A 185 -3.03 0.25 -12.65
C VAL A 185 -2.80 -0.34 -14.04
N LEU A 186 -3.53 0.11 -15.07
CA LEU A 186 -3.35 -0.36 -16.45
C LEU A 186 -1.99 0.02 -17.03
N LYS A 187 -1.50 1.22 -16.74
CA LYS A 187 -0.17 1.68 -17.16
C LYS A 187 0.96 1.09 -16.32
N ARG A 188 0.64 0.43 -15.20
CA ARG A 188 1.59 -0.02 -14.17
C ARG A 188 2.46 1.10 -13.62
N ASP A 189 1.97 2.35 -13.66
CA ASP A 189 2.66 3.51 -13.12
C ASP A 189 2.66 3.46 -11.58
N GLY A 190 3.85 3.59 -10.99
CA GLY A 190 4.00 3.79 -9.54
C GLY A 190 3.76 2.55 -8.67
N SER A 191 3.78 1.35 -9.23
CA SER A 191 3.79 0.14 -8.43
C SER A 191 5.22 -0.29 -8.13
N MET A 192 5.65 0.03 -6.93
CA MET A 192 6.86 -0.54 -6.35
C MET A 192 6.48 -1.52 -5.26
#